data_af0ee359e429e54f0c12404bb64b825a
#
_entry.id   af0ee359e429e54f0c12404bb64b825a
#
_cell.length_a   1.000
_cell.length_b   1.000
_cell.length_c   1.000
_cell.angle_alpha   90.00
_cell.angle_beta   90.00
_cell.angle_gamma   90.00
#
_symmetry.space_group_name_H-M   'P 1'
#
loop_
_entity.id
_entity.type
_entity.pdbx_description
1 polymer ?
#
loop_
_entity_poly.entity_id
_entity_poly.type
_entity_poly.pdbx_seq_one_letter_code
_entity_poly.pdbx_strand_id
1 'polypeptide(L)'
;MTGVQTCALPILSITGETYYVYSEFVKAEGAASSGDDSSTEESTQETSNVGEGKLICIDAGHQATPNTDTEPVGPGAEDKKAKVSAGNTGVTTGTEEYELNLEVALKLQSALEARGYTVKMIRTSNDVDISNAARAELANSDNADAFIRIHANGSTDTNASGVMTVCQTKDNPYNADIYDSCKRLSADVLSGMAAATGANSEGVWETDSMSGINWCKVPVTIVEIGYMTNSEEDQKLVTSDYQNLLAKGIADGIDAYFAGK
;
A
#
# COMPACT_ATOMS: atom_id res chain seq x y z
N MET A 1 19.16 -9.41 -35.81
CA MET A 1 19.22 -9.30 -34.34
C MET A 1 19.80 -7.94 -34.03
N THR A 2 18.94 -6.95 -33.81
CA THR A 2 19.35 -5.60 -33.41
C THR A 2 19.05 -5.46 -31.93
N GLY A 3 20.13 -5.52 -31.13
CA GLY A 3 20.03 -5.30 -29.69
C GLY A 3 19.68 -3.85 -29.41
N VAL A 4 18.58 -3.61 -28.74
CA VAL A 4 18.24 -2.29 -28.18
C VAL A 4 19.13 -2.10 -26.96
N GLN A 5 20.11 -1.22 -27.10
CA GLN A 5 20.95 -0.80 -25.99
C GLN A 5 20.20 0.28 -25.21
N THR A 6 19.63 -0.09 -24.05
CA THR A 6 19.04 0.86 -23.10
C THR A 6 20.18 1.66 -22.46
N CYS A 7 20.31 2.93 -22.82
CA CYS A 7 21.26 3.85 -22.21
C CYS A 7 20.66 4.43 -20.94
N ALA A 8 21.21 4.06 -19.79
CA ALA A 8 20.93 4.76 -18.53
C ALA A 8 21.85 5.99 -18.44
N LEU A 9 21.28 7.16 -18.13
CA LEU A 9 22.04 8.39 -17.94
C LEU A 9 22.39 8.58 -16.47
N PRO A 10 23.64 8.89 -16.11
CA PRO A 10 24.03 9.16 -14.74
C PRO A 10 23.54 10.55 -14.31
N ILE A 11 22.95 10.62 -13.11
CA ILE A 11 22.61 11.88 -12.43
C ILE A 11 23.48 11.97 -11.17
N LEU A 12 24.18 13.07 -11.01
CA LEU A 12 24.94 13.39 -9.80
C LEU A 12 24.01 14.03 -8.77
N SER A 13 23.92 13.42 -7.58
CA SER A 13 23.23 14.05 -6.45
C SER A 13 24.12 15.09 -5.76
N ILE A 14 23.50 15.95 -4.95
CA ILE A 14 24.21 16.96 -4.12
C ILE A 14 25.12 16.31 -3.07
N THR A 15 24.94 15.01 -2.80
CA THR A 15 25.74 14.21 -1.86
C THR A 15 26.93 13.51 -2.52
N GLY A 16 27.09 13.62 -3.84
CA GLY A 16 28.21 13.02 -4.57
C GLY A 16 28.01 11.53 -4.95
N GLU A 17 26.86 10.95 -4.70
CA GLU A 17 26.51 9.61 -5.15
C GLU A 17 25.92 9.65 -6.58
N THR A 18 26.26 8.63 -7.38
CA THR A 18 25.81 8.54 -8.77
C THR A 18 24.62 7.60 -8.86
N TYR A 19 23.49 8.12 -9.33
CA TYR A 19 22.28 7.35 -9.61
C TYR A 19 22.09 7.22 -11.13
N TYR A 20 21.42 6.16 -11.57
CA TYR A 20 21.09 5.92 -12.98
C TYR A 20 19.57 5.96 -13.17
N VAL A 21 19.10 6.72 -14.17
CA VAL A 21 17.68 6.82 -14.51
C VAL A 21 17.48 6.26 -15.91
N TYR A 22 16.44 5.44 -16.09
CA TYR A 22 16.08 4.95 -17.42
C TYR A 22 15.43 6.06 -18.23
N SER A 23 15.81 6.15 -19.53
CA SER A 23 15.43 7.23 -20.44
C SER A 23 13.93 7.41 -20.69
N GLU A 24 13.11 6.46 -20.29
CA GLU A 24 11.64 6.52 -20.42
C GLU A 24 10.99 7.56 -19.51
N PHE A 25 11.71 8.03 -18.48
CA PHE A 25 11.21 8.99 -17.50
C PHE A 25 11.76 10.41 -17.65
N VAL A 26 12.62 10.68 -18.64
CA VAL A 26 13.21 12.01 -18.85
C VAL A 26 12.56 12.66 -20.06
N LYS A 27 11.60 13.58 -19.87
CA LYS A 27 11.19 14.53 -20.91
C LYS A 27 12.22 15.66 -20.99
N ALA A 28 12.89 15.78 -22.12
CA ALA A 28 13.77 16.91 -22.38
C ALA A 28 12.91 18.17 -22.63
N GLU A 29 13.02 19.18 -21.78
CA GLU A 29 12.57 20.53 -22.11
C GLU A 29 13.61 21.25 -22.96
N GLY A 30 13.20 21.69 -24.16
CA GLY A 30 13.81 22.75 -24.89
C GLY A 30 14.81 22.39 -25.99
N ALA A 31 14.30 22.23 -27.22
CA ALA A 31 15.02 22.66 -28.43
C ALA A 31 13.99 23.36 -29.33
N ALA A 32 14.12 24.66 -29.46
CA ALA A 32 13.35 25.47 -30.43
C ALA A 32 13.79 25.14 -31.85
N SER A 33 12.85 24.73 -32.72
CA SER A 33 13.02 24.83 -34.18
C SER A 33 11.70 25.30 -34.80
N SER A 34 11.83 26.25 -35.67
CA SER A 34 10.84 27.05 -36.36
C SER A 34 9.98 26.25 -37.35
N GLY A 35 8.69 26.50 -37.33
CA GLY A 35 7.79 26.64 -38.50
C GLY A 35 7.26 25.36 -39.09
N ASP A 36 5.99 25.01 -38.89
CA ASP A 36 4.94 25.10 -39.89
C ASP A 36 3.55 24.90 -39.26
N ASP A 37 2.59 25.64 -39.77
CA ASP A 37 1.23 25.80 -39.29
C ASP A 37 0.39 24.54 -39.63
N SER A 38 -0.04 23.79 -38.59
CA SER A 38 -1.16 22.87 -38.71
C SER A 38 -1.83 22.76 -37.34
N SER A 39 -2.98 23.37 -37.21
CA SER A 39 -3.85 23.34 -36.06
C SER A 39 -4.29 21.89 -35.70
N THR A 40 -3.59 21.31 -34.75
CA THR A 40 -4.08 20.14 -34.03
C THR A 40 -4.37 20.62 -32.60
N GLU A 41 -5.64 20.61 -32.22
CA GLU A 41 -6.05 20.87 -30.85
C GLU A 41 -5.37 19.82 -29.95
N GLU A 42 -4.30 20.23 -29.29
CA GLU A 42 -3.68 19.49 -28.21
C GLU A 42 -4.62 19.58 -27.02
N SER A 43 -5.44 18.54 -26.81
CA SER A 43 -6.20 18.39 -25.58
C SER A 43 -5.18 18.28 -24.46
N THR A 44 -4.91 19.39 -23.77
CA THR A 44 -4.28 19.39 -22.46
C THR A 44 -5.22 18.62 -21.54
N GLN A 45 -4.98 17.32 -21.38
CA GLN A 45 -5.52 16.55 -20.28
C GLN A 45 -4.91 17.16 -19.02
N GLU A 46 -5.66 18.07 -18.37
CA GLU A 46 -5.39 18.41 -16.99
C GLU A 46 -5.45 17.08 -16.21
N THR A 47 -4.32 16.53 -15.89
CA THR A 47 -4.24 15.47 -14.88
C THR A 47 -4.65 16.14 -13.58
N SER A 48 -5.92 16.06 -13.23
CA SER A 48 -6.40 16.45 -11.92
C SER A 48 -5.59 15.65 -10.91
N ASN A 49 -4.76 16.32 -10.14
CA ASN A 49 -3.94 15.74 -9.10
C ASN A 49 -4.87 15.36 -7.94
N VAL A 50 -5.52 14.20 -8.04
CA VAL A 50 -6.52 13.72 -7.05
C VAL A 50 -5.92 13.72 -5.64
N GLY A 51 -4.60 13.50 -5.55
CA GLY A 51 -3.87 13.47 -4.29
C GLY A 51 -3.55 14.82 -3.65
N GLU A 52 -3.79 15.94 -4.34
CA GLU A 52 -3.39 17.25 -3.83
C GLU A 52 -4.09 17.57 -2.49
N GLY A 53 -3.28 17.90 -1.48
CA GLY A 53 -3.76 18.21 -0.12
C GLY A 53 -4.23 16.99 0.68
N LYS A 54 -4.00 15.75 0.21
CA LYS A 54 -4.33 14.51 0.91
C LYS A 54 -3.10 13.86 1.54
N LEU A 55 -3.23 13.43 2.79
CA LEU A 55 -2.22 12.69 3.52
C LEU A 55 -2.61 11.21 3.64
N ILE A 56 -1.79 10.33 3.10
CA ILE A 56 -1.93 8.88 3.22
C ILE A 56 -0.87 8.35 4.19
N CYS A 57 -1.30 7.71 5.28
CA CYS A 57 -0.40 6.91 6.09
C CYS A 57 -0.31 5.49 5.52
N ILE A 58 0.91 4.95 5.42
CA ILE A 58 1.16 3.56 4.99
C ILE A 58 1.87 2.82 6.13
N ASP A 59 1.31 1.69 6.52
CA ASP A 59 1.90 0.76 7.46
C ASP A 59 2.29 -0.53 6.74
N ALA A 60 3.58 -0.82 6.68
CA ALA A 60 4.05 -2.16 6.35
C ALA A 60 3.84 -3.04 7.59
N GLY A 61 2.89 -3.98 7.54
CA GLY A 61 2.54 -4.83 8.66
C GLY A 61 3.73 -5.62 9.21
N HIS A 62 3.65 -6.00 10.48
CA HIS A 62 4.70 -6.72 11.21
C HIS A 62 6.04 -5.97 11.31
N GLN A 63 7.09 -6.65 11.78
CA GLN A 63 8.46 -6.18 11.97
C GLN A 63 9.37 -7.37 12.24
N ALA A 64 10.70 -7.21 12.13
CA ALA A 64 11.64 -8.32 12.22
C ALA A 64 11.58 -9.09 13.55
N THR A 65 11.40 -8.38 14.66
CA THR A 65 11.24 -9.00 15.98
C THR A 65 9.80 -8.87 16.46
N PRO A 66 9.02 -9.96 16.56
CA PRO A 66 7.68 -9.93 17.12
C PRO A 66 7.68 -9.39 18.55
N ASN A 67 6.64 -8.65 18.92
CA ASN A 67 6.45 -8.21 20.30
C ASN A 67 5.22 -8.95 20.88
N THR A 68 5.49 -9.98 21.70
CA THR A 68 4.48 -10.84 22.29
C THR A 68 3.86 -10.28 23.57
N ASP A 69 4.37 -9.17 24.11
CA ASP A 69 3.64 -8.40 25.12
C ASP A 69 2.25 -8.08 24.60
N THR A 70 1.30 -7.94 25.51
CA THR A 70 -0.09 -7.72 25.12
C THR A 70 -0.52 -6.26 25.26
N GLU A 71 -1.42 -5.85 24.39
CA GLU A 71 -2.13 -4.57 24.46
C GLU A 71 -3.65 -4.80 24.30
N PRO A 72 -4.53 -3.89 24.78
CA PRO A 72 -5.96 -3.99 24.56
C PRO A 72 -6.29 -4.05 23.07
N VAL A 73 -7.28 -4.86 22.69
CA VAL A 73 -7.73 -5.00 21.30
C VAL A 73 -8.35 -3.71 20.73
N GLY A 74 -8.75 -2.79 21.60
CA GLY A 74 -9.25 -1.46 21.29
C GLY A 74 -9.28 -0.58 22.53
N PRO A 75 -9.56 0.73 22.41
CA PRO A 75 -9.60 1.65 23.54
C PRO A 75 -10.56 1.19 24.65
N GLY A 76 -10.03 0.91 25.85
CA GLY A 76 -10.82 0.48 26.99
C GLY A 76 -11.21 -1.00 26.99
N ALA A 77 -10.76 -1.80 26.04
CA ALA A 77 -11.05 -3.23 25.98
C ALA A 77 -10.35 -3.99 27.11
N GLU A 78 -11.05 -4.98 27.68
CA GLU A 78 -10.46 -5.95 28.61
C GLU A 78 -9.68 -7.03 27.86
N ASP A 79 -10.15 -7.42 26.66
CA ASP A 79 -9.49 -8.37 25.78
C ASP A 79 -8.19 -7.79 25.26
N LYS A 80 -7.16 -8.64 25.25
CA LYS A 80 -5.81 -8.26 24.84
C LYS A 80 -5.28 -9.19 23.76
N LYS A 81 -4.46 -8.63 22.87
CA LYS A 81 -3.68 -9.35 21.85
C LYS A 81 -2.20 -8.99 21.93
N ALA A 82 -1.36 -9.80 21.31
CA ALA A 82 0.04 -9.45 21.14
C ALA A 82 0.18 -8.09 20.45
N LYS A 83 1.12 -7.28 20.92
CA LYS A 83 1.43 -5.97 20.31
C LYS A 83 1.77 -6.09 18.82
N VAL A 84 2.59 -7.09 18.46
CA VAL A 84 2.91 -7.42 17.07
C VAL A 84 3.17 -8.92 16.96
N SER A 85 2.41 -9.63 16.11
CA SER A 85 2.66 -11.04 15.78
C SER A 85 3.84 -11.19 14.80
N ALA A 86 4.35 -12.41 14.65
CA ALA A 86 5.45 -12.71 13.75
C ALA A 86 5.10 -12.47 12.27
N GLY A 87 3.85 -12.69 11.88
CA GLY A 87 3.46 -12.73 10.47
C GLY A 87 3.59 -14.14 9.88
N ASN A 88 3.45 -14.23 8.58
CA ASN A 88 3.60 -15.45 7.80
C ASN A 88 5.01 -15.55 7.22
N THR A 89 5.37 -16.75 6.76
CA THR A 89 6.61 -17.03 6.01
C THR A 89 6.22 -17.69 4.69
N GLY A 90 6.78 -17.26 3.59
CA GLY A 90 6.55 -17.82 2.26
C GLY A 90 6.90 -19.30 2.21
N VAL A 91 5.90 -20.13 1.84
CA VAL A 91 6.03 -21.60 1.87
C VAL A 91 7.09 -22.13 0.89
N THR A 92 7.39 -21.40 -0.16
CA THR A 92 8.34 -21.75 -1.22
C THR A 92 9.60 -20.89 -1.17
N THR A 93 9.42 -19.58 -0.97
CA THR A 93 10.50 -18.60 -1.04
C THR A 93 11.24 -18.44 0.29
N GLY A 94 10.57 -18.73 1.40
CA GLY A 94 11.08 -18.47 2.74
C GLY A 94 11.13 -16.99 3.10
N THR A 95 10.53 -16.12 2.29
CA THR A 95 10.43 -14.68 2.56
C THR A 95 9.54 -14.43 3.76
N GLU A 96 9.96 -13.59 4.65
CA GLU A 96 9.16 -13.18 5.81
C GLU A 96 8.14 -12.11 5.42
N GLU A 97 6.93 -12.17 5.98
CA GLU A 97 5.85 -11.23 5.66
C GLU A 97 6.25 -9.77 5.90
N TYR A 98 6.97 -9.49 6.97
CA TYR A 98 7.40 -8.12 7.27
C TYR A 98 8.35 -7.53 6.22
N GLU A 99 9.14 -8.36 5.53
CA GLU A 99 10.02 -7.95 4.43
C GLU A 99 9.20 -7.62 3.19
N LEU A 100 8.34 -8.55 2.79
CA LEU A 100 7.43 -8.39 1.66
C LEU A 100 6.54 -7.15 1.82
N ASN A 101 5.94 -6.97 2.99
CA ASN A 101 5.08 -5.82 3.28
C ASN A 101 5.82 -4.49 3.13
N LEU A 102 7.09 -4.41 3.55
CA LEU A 102 7.89 -3.20 3.42
C LEU A 102 8.23 -2.92 1.94
N GLU A 103 8.57 -3.93 1.15
CA GLU A 103 8.86 -3.76 -0.28
C GLU A 103 7.65 -3.21 -1.04
N VAL A 104 6.46 -3.78 -0.81
CA VAL A 104 5.21 -3.32 -1.44
C VAL A 104 4.83 -1.92 -0.94
N ALA A 105 4.98 -1.64 0.35
CA ALA A 105 4.68 -0.34 0.94
C ALA A 105 5.55 0.78 0.37
N LEU A 106 6.85 0.55 0.14
CA LEU A 106 7.75 1.53 -0.47
C LEU A 106 7.40 1.79 -1.95
N LYS A 107 6.95 0.77 -2.69
CA LYS A 107 6.45 0.95 -4.05
C LYS A 107 5.13 1.73 -4.07
N LEU A 108 4.23 1.45 -3.12
CA LEU A 108 2.98 2.21 -2.95
C LEU A 108 3.26 3.66 -2.59
N GLN A 109 4.22 3.94 -1.70
CA GLN A 109 4.66 5.30 -1.40
C GLN A 109 5.02 6.04 -2.69
N SER A 110 5.92 5.48 -3.49
CA SER A 110 6.37 6.10 -4.75
C SER A 110 5.21 6.34 -5.73
N ALA A 111 4.28 5.37 -5.83
CA ALA A 111 3.12 5.47 -6.71
C ALA A 111 2.15 6.58 -6.29
N LEU A 112 1.95 6.78 -4.99
CA LEU A 112 1.06 7.82 -4.44
C LEU A 112 1.72 9.20 -4.51
N GLU A 113 3.00 9.34 -4.19
CA GLU A 113 3.72 10.60 -4.31
C GLU A 113 3.72 11.10 -5.76
N ALA A 114 3.87 10.21 -6.74
CA ALA A 114 3.77 10.54 -8.17
C ALA A 114 2.37 11.04 -8.59
N ARG A 115 1.32 10.77 -7.78
CA ARG A 115 -0.07 11.25 -7.97
C ARG A 115 -0.41 12.48 -7.14
N GLY A 116 0.59 13.08 -6.47
CA GLY A 116 0.44 14.32 -5.68
C GLY A 116 -0.02 14.11 -4.24
N TYR A 117 -0.12 12.88 -3.75
CA TYR A 117 -0.39 12.62 -2.34
C TYR A 117 0.82 12.96 -1.47
N THR A 118 0.56 13.48 -0.28
CA THR A 118 1.56 13.45 0.80
C THR A 118 1.52 12.07 1.44
N VAL A 119 2.67 11.42 1.59
CA VAL A 119 2.74 10.08 2.18
C VAL A 119 3.55 10.08 3.46
N LYS A 120 3.06 9.41 4.48
CA LYS A 120 3.77 9.12 5.72
C LYS A 120 3.87 7.61 5.93
N MET A 121 5.09 7.11 6.00
CA MET A 121 5.37 5.72 6.34
C MET A 121 5.41 5.55 7.85
N ILE A 122 4.73 4.52 8.40
CA ILE A 122 4.83 4.15 9.82
C ILE A 122 6.20 3.57 10.14
N ARG A 123 6.77 2.79 9.20
CA ARG A 123 8.15 2.29 9.26
C ARG A 123 8.79 2.26 7.89
N THR A 124 10.08 2.46 7.83
CA THR A 124 10.91 2.35 6.61
C THR A 124 12.06 1.37 6.81
N SER A 125 12.08 0.67 7.94
CA SER A 125 13.00 -0.43 8.21
C SER A 125 12.26 -1.58 8.89
N ASN A 126 12.88 -2.75 8.93
CA ASN A 126 12.34 -3.92 9.60
C ASN A 126 12.70 -3.96 11.09
N ASP A 127 13.79 -3.29 11.48
CA ASP A 127 14.29 -3.20 12.86
C ASP A 127 13.60 -2.04 13.60
N VAL A 128 12.38 -2.29 14.05
CA VAL A 128 11.55 -1.37 14.83
C VAL A 128 10.80 -2.17 15.90
N ASP A 129 10.27 -1.47 16.92
CA ASP A 129 9.31 -2.03 17.89
C ASP A 129 8.12 -1.07 18.06
N ILE A 130 7.13 -1.21 17.16
CA ILE A 130 5.95 -0.35 17.10
C ILE A 130 4.71 -1.24 17.19
N SER A 131 3.95 -1.13 18.28
CA SER A 131 2.74 -1.94 18.49
C SER A 131 1.61 -1.59 17.52
N ASN A 132 0.63 -2.48 17.33
CA ASN A 132 -0.52 -2.24 16.47
C ASN A 132 -1.33 -1.00 16.88
N ALA A 133 -1.52 -0.77 18.19
CA ALA A 133 -2.15 0.42 18.70
C ALA A 133 -1.33 1.67 18.37
N ALA A 134 0.00 1.64 18.58
CA ALA A 134 0.86 2.78 18.31
C ALA A 134 0.90 3.14 16.80
N ARG A 135 0.83 2.16 15.90
CA ARG A 135 0.74 2.39 14.45
C ARG A 135 -0.54 3.15 14.10
N ALA A 136 -1.68 2.75 14.68
CA ALA A 136 -2.95 3.44 14.50
C ALA A 136 -2.91 4.87 15.10
N GLU A 137 -2.33 5.04 16.29
CA GLU A 137 -2.21 6.34 16.94
C GLU A 137 -1.31 7.32 16.16
N LEU A 138 -0.29 6.83 15.47
CA LEU A 138 0.52 7.65 14.57
C LEU A 138 -0.33 8.20 13.41
N ALA A 139 -1.12 7.37 12.74
CA ALA A 139 -2.03 7.81 11.68
C ALA A 139 -3.09 8.80 12.21
N ASN A 140 -3.62 8.57 13.42
CA ASN A 140 -4.58 9.47 14.06
C ASN A 140 -3.96 10.83 14.38
N SER A 141 -2.75 10.85 14.94
CA SER A 141 -2.06 12.09 15.34
C SER A 141 -1.74 12.99 14.15
N ASP A 142 -1.50 12.38 13.00
CA ASP A 142 -1.25 13.09 11.75
C ASP A 142 -2.53 13.54 11.05
N ASN A 143 -3.70 13.11 11.54
CA ASN A 143 -5.00 13.32 10.90
C ASN A 143 -4.98 12.83 9.44
N ALA A 144 -4.48 11.62 9.19
CA ALA A 144 -4.39 11.07 7.86
C ALA A 144 -5.77 10.99 7.18
N ASP A 145 -5.83 11.33 5.90
CA ASP A 145 -7.07 11.19 5.11
C ASP A 145 -7.42 9.71 4.83
N ALA A 146 -6.41 8.83 4.82
CA ALA A 146 -6.57 7.38 4.80
C ALA A 146 -5.33 6.69 5.40
N PHE A 147 -5.55 5.51 6.01
CA PHE A 147 -4.52 4.66 6.57
C PHE A 147 -4.55 3.28 5.91
N ILE A 148 -3.49 2.93 5.19
CA ILE A 148 -3.37 1.69 4.42
C ILE A 148 -2.37 0.78 5.12
N ARG A 149 -2.82 -0.41 5.54
CA ARG A 149 -1.99 -1.38 6.23
C ARG A 149 -1.75 -2.59 5.33
N ILE A 150 -0.51 -2.76 4.87
CA ILE A 150 -0.12 -3.83 3.94
C ILE A 150 0.22 -5.08 4.73
N HIS A 151 -0.41 -6.19 4.36
CA HIS A 151 -0.25 -7.53 4.90
C HIS A 151 -0.28 -8.57 3.78
N ALA A 152 0.18 -9.78 4.07
CA ALA A 152 0.06 -10.93 3.20
C ALA A 152 -0.52 -12.12 3.99
N ASN A 153 -1.57 -12.70 3.46
CA ASN A 153 -2.39 -13.69 4.14
C ASN A 153 -1.72 -15.06 4.28
N GLY A 154 -2.22 -15.84 5.20
CA GLY A 154 -1.88 -17.26 5.36
C GLY A 154 -3.11 -18.11 5.65
N SER A 155 -3.12 -19.34 5.15
CA SER A 155 -4.21 -20.29 5.35
C SER A 155 -3.66 -21.70 5.60
N THR A 156 -4.44 -22.51 6.32
CA THR A 156 -4.22 -23.97 6.41
C THR A 156 -4.61 -24.69 5.14
N ASP A 157 -5.48 -24.08 4.31
CA ASP A 157 -5.73 -24.52 2.94
C ASP A 157 -4.67 -23.92 2.02
N THR A 158 -3.74 -24.75 1.56
CA THR A 158 -2.66 -24.36 0.67
C THR A 158 -3.12 -23.99 -0.75
N ASN A 159 -4.40 -24.20 -1.09
CA ASN A 159 -5.01 -23.77 -2.35
C ASN A 159 -5.71 -22.40 -2.22
N ALA A 160 -5.85 -21.86 -1.01
CA ALA A 160 -6.39 -20.51 -0.82
C ALA A 160 -5.55 -19.51 -1.62
N SER A 161 -6.22 -18.65 -2.38
CA SER A 161 -5.56 -17.70 -3.28
C SER A 161 -6.43 -16.48 -3.53
N GLY A 162 -5.81 -15.34 -3.73
CA GLY A 162 -6.52 -14.11 -4.04
C GLY A 162 -6.13 -12.96 -3.12
N VAL A 163 -6.80 -11.85 -3.33
CA VAL A 163 -6.59 -10.61 -2.58
C VAL A 163 -7.86 -10.23 -1.83
N MET A 164 -7.70 -9.66 -0.66
CA MET A 164 -8.82 -9.19 0.15
C MET A 164 -8.47 -7.89 0.88
N THR A 165 -9.47 -7.25 1.42
CA THR A 165 -9.28 -6.14 2.36
C THR A 165 -10.08 -6.37 3.63
N VAL A 166 -9.70 -5.71 4.71
CA VAL A 166 -10.34 -5.87 6.01
C VAL A 166 -10.71 -4.51 6.57
N CYS A 167 -11.94 -4.38 7.10
CA CYS A 167 -12.37 -3.25 7.91
C CYS A 167 -13.15 -3.72 9.13
N GLN A 168 -13.50 -2.80 10.02
CA GLN A 168 -14.38 -3.09 11.15
C GLN A 168 -15.81 -3.39 10.72
N THR A 169 -16.61 -3.95 11.61
CA THR A 169 -18.06 -4.07 11.41
C THR A 169 -18.75 -2.73 11.67
N LYS A 170 -20.00 -2.62 11.19
CA LYS A 170 -20.82 -1.42 11.39
C LYS A 170 -21.09 -1.11 12.87
N ASP A 171 -21.12 -2.14 13.69
CA ASP A 171 -21.43 -2.03 15.13
C ASP A 171 -20.15 -2.11 15.99
N ASN A 172 -18.98 -1.84 15.40
CA ASN A 172 -17.70 -1.87 16.13
C ASN A 172 -17.75 -0.97 17.38
N PRO A 173 -17.42 -1.49 18.58
CA PRO A 173 -17.55 -0.73 19.81
C PRO A 173 -16.55 0.41 19.98
N TYR A 174 -15.55 0.52 19.08
CA TYR A 174 -14.43 1.46 19.24
C TYR A 174 -14.45 2.61 18.23
N ASN A 175 -14.98 2.38 17.03
CA ASN A 175 -14.88 3.34 15.91
C ASN A 175 -15.98 3.14 14.84
N ALA A 176 -17.21 2.80 15.25
CA ALA A 176 -18.35 2.66 14.33
C ALA A 176 -18.65 3.93 13.52
N ASP A 177 -18.28 5.10 14.04
CA ASP A 177 -18.48 6.41 13.39
C ASP A 177 -17.72 6.59 12.09
N ILE A 178 -16.62 5.86 11.87
CA ILE A 178 -15.85 5.87 10.63
C ILE A 178 -16.12 4.66 9.72
N TYR A 179 -17.06 3.77 10.09
CA TYR A 179 -17.33 2.52 9.35
C TYR A 179 -17.58 2.75 7.85
N ASP A 180 -18.50 3.66 7.49
CA ASP A 180 -18.86 3.88 6.07
C ASP A 180 -17.65 4.31 5.24
N SER A 181 -16.77 5.12 5.79
CA SER A 181 -15.52 5.54 5.15
C SER A 181 -14.53 4.38 5.00
N CYS A 182 -14.35 3.57 6.05
CA CYS A 182 -13.47 2.40 6.02
C CYS A 182 -13.97 1.34 5.04
N LYS A 183 -15.29 1.07 5.04
CA LYS A 183 -15.90 0.09 4.14
C LYS A 183 -15.74 0.48 2.68
N ARG A 184 -15.94 1.77 2.36
CA ARG A 184 -15.75 2.29 1.01
C ARG A 184 -14.28 2.25 0.60
N LEU A 185 -13.37 2.72 1.46
CA LEU A 185 -11.93 2.65 1.21
C LEU A 185 -11.50 1.22 0.92
N SER A 186 -11.95 0.26 1.74
CA SER A 186 -11.64 -1.16 1.57
C SER A 186 -12.17 -1.69 0.23
N ALA A 187 -13.38 -1.35 -0.16
CA ALA A 187 -13.99 -1.80 -1.42
C ALA A 187 -13.27 -1.22 -2.64
N ASP A 188 -12.95 0.08 -2.62
CA ASP A 188 -12.28 0.75 -3.72
C ASP A 188 -10.84 0.24 -3.89
N VAL A 189 -10.09 0.09 -2.79
CA VAL A 189 -8.73 -0.48 -2.81
C VAL A 189 -8.74 -1.93 -3.31
N LEU A 190 -9.66 -2.76 -2.84
CA LEU A 190 -9.80 -4.14 -3.31
C LEU A 190 -10.09 -4.21 -4.81
N SER A 191 -11.01 -3.37 -5.29
CA SER A 191 -11.37 -3.30 -6.71
C SER A 191 -10.17 -2.92 -7.58
N GLY A 192 -9.42 -1.89 -7.17
CA GLY A 192 -8.22 -1.44 -7.88
C GLY A 192 -7.14 -2.52 -7.90
N MET A 193 -6.88 -3.16 -6.76
CA MET A 193 -5.88 -4.22 -6.63
C MET A 193 -6.22 -5.44 -7.49
N ALA A 194 -7.46 -5.93 -7.43
CA ALA A 194 -7.92 -7.06 -8.24
C ALA A 194 -7.86 -6.75 -9.73
N ALA A 195 -8.25 -5.54 -10.14
CA ALA A 195 -8.20 -5.12 -11.54
C ALA A 195 -6.77 -5.04 -12.09
N ALA A 196 -5.82 -4.53 -11.31
CA ALA A 196 -4.43 -4.37 -11.74
C ALA A 196 -3.67 -5.70 -11.80
N THR A 197 -3.93 -6.61 -10.85
CA THR A 197 -3.20 -7.88 -10.73
C THR A 197 -3.84 -9.05 -11.46
N GLY A 198 -5.15 -8.96 -11.74
CA GLY A 198 -5.95 -10.10 -12.21
C GLY A 198 -6.18 -11.17 -11.15
N ALA A 199 -5.84 -10.90 -9.88
CA ALA A 199 -6.05 -11.83 -8.78
C ALA A 199 -7.55 -11.99 -8.45
N ASN A 200 -7.91 -13.17 -7.91
CA ASN A 200 -9.24 -13.40 -7.39
C ASN A 200 -9.54 -12.44 -6.23
N SER A 201 -10.71 -11.81 -6.26
CA SER A 201 -11.17 -10.96 -5.16
C SER A 201 -11.97 -11.78 -4.16
N GLU A 202 -11.49 -11.89 -2.93
CA GLU A 202 -12.19 -12.61 -1.86
C GLU A 202 -13.18 -11.71 -1.09
N GLY A 203 -13.27 -10.43 -1.46
CA GLY A 203 -14.19 -9.49 -0.83
C GLY A 203 -13.57 -8.69 0.31
N VAL A 204 -14.41 -7.88 0.93
CA VAL A 204 -14.06 -7.11 2.15
C VAL A 204 -14.50 -7.92 3.36
N TRP A 205 -13.52 -8.37 4.15
CA TRP A 205 -13.80 -9.04 5.41
C TRP A 205 -14.07 -8.01 6.52
N GLU A 206 -15.22 -8.12 7.16
CA GLU A 206 -15.59 -7.26 8.29
C GLU A 206 -15.35 -7.97 9.61
N THR A 207 -14.54 -7.37 10.49
CA THR A 207 -14.22 -7.96 11.81
C THR A 207 -13.81 -6.90 12.82
N ASP A 208 -14.17 -7.11 14.08
CA ASP A 208 -13.80 -6.24 15.22
C ASP A 208 -12.62 -6.81 16.03
N SER A 209 -11.93 -7.79 15.46
CA SER A 209 -10.82 -8.46 16.14
C SER A 209 -9.44 -7.86 15.88
N MET A 210 -9.31 -6.81 15.03
CA MET A 210 -8.03 -6.25 14.61
C MET A 210 -7.67 -5.00 15.41
N SER A 211 -6.68 -5.11 16.33
CA SER A 211 -6.23 -3.99 17.15
C SER A 211 -5.86 -2.76 16.30
N GLY A 212 -5.11 -2.97 15.23
CA GLY A 212 -4.69 -1.87 14.37
C GLY A 212 -5.82 -1.18 13.59
N ILE A 213 -7.02 -1.76 13.53
CA ILE A 213 -8.24 -1.11 13.04
C ILE A 213 -8.98 -0.44 14.19
N ASN A 214 -9.20 -1.16 15.30
CA ASN A 214 -10.00 -0.69 16.43
C ASN A 214 -9.46 0.58 17.11
N TRP A 215 -8.13 0.79 17.06
CA TRP A 215 -7.48 1.99 17.59
C TRP A 215 -7.52 3.19 16.62
N CYS A 216 -7.96 2.99 15.35
CA CYS A 216 -8.03 4.07 14.38
C CYS A 216 -9.21 5.00 14.60
N LYS A 217 -8.97 6.29 14.31
CA LYS A 217 -9.96 7.37 14.24
C LYS A 217 -10.02 8.01 12.86
N VAL A 218 -9.22 7.53 11.94
CA VAL A 218 -9.17 7.92 10.52
C VAL A 218 -9.58 6.74 9.64
N PRO A 219 -10.05 6.96 8.40
CA PRO A 219 -10.40 5.87 7.50
C PRO A 219 -9.24 4.90 7.34
N VAL A 220 -9.48 3.61 7.59
CA VAL A 220 -8.44 2.56 7.60
C VAL A 220 -8.89 1.32 6.84
N THR A 221 -7.95 0.65 6.20
CA THR A 221 -8.10 -0.71 5.66
C THR A 221 -6.82 -1.51 5.85
N ILE A 222 -6.96 -2.81 6.18
CA ILE A 222 -5.88 -3.78 5.98
C ILE A 222 -6.02 -4.32 4.55
N VAL A 223 -4.91 -4.47 3.86
CA VAL A 223 -4.83 -4.98 2.49
C VAL A 223 -4.04 -6.27 2.52
N GLU A 224 -4.70 -7.39 2.23
CA GLU A 224 -4.09 -8.72 2.12
C GLU A 224 -3.75 -8.97 0.64
N ILE A 225 -2.46 -8.91 0.32
CA ILE A 225 -1.96 -8.84 -1.07
C ILE A 225 -1.84 -10.21 -1.76
N GLY A 226 -2.15 -11.30 -1.07
CA GLY A 226 -2.07 -12.67 -1.54
C GLY A 226 -1.72 -13.62 -0.39
N TYR A 227 -1.65 -14.92 -0.67
CA TYR A 227 -1.40 -15.96 0.33
C TYR A 227 0.04 -16.47 0.28
N MET A 228 0.82 -16.21 1.31
CA MET A 228 2.20 -16.71 1.44
C MET A 228 2.27 -18.24 1.65
N THR A 229 1.15 -18.85 2.04
CA THR A 229 1.00 -20.31 2.19
C THR A 229 0.62 -21.03 0.90
N ASN A 230 0.32 -20.31 -0.18
CA ASN A 230 0.10 -20.83 -1.52
C ASN A 230 1.39 -20.72 -2.33
N SER A 231 1.92 -21.84 -2.81
CA SER A 231 3.21 -21.89 -3.51
C SER A 231 3.30 -21.02 -4.76
N GLU A 232 2.19 -20.88 -5.52
CA GLU A 232 2.18 -20.06 -6.74
C GLU A 232 2.11 -18.57 -6.40
N GLU A 233 1.29 -18.20 -5.41
CA GLU A 233 1.18 -16.80 -4.97
C GLU A 233 2.46 -16.33 -4.28
N ASP A 234 3.04 -17.14 -3.39
CA ASP A 234 4.30 -16.83 -2.71
C ASP A 234 5.41 -16.49 -3.73
N GLN A 235 5.54 -17.31 -4.81
CA GLN A 235 6.50 -17.04 -5.86
C GLN A 235 6.21 -15.75 -6.65
N LYS A 236 4.94 -15.38 -6.83
CA LYS A 236 4.55 -14.11 -7.49
C LYS A 236 4.83 -12.91 -6.60
N LEU A 237 4.47 -13.00 -5.31
CA LEU A 237 4.56 -11.93 -4.34
C LEU A 237 5.98 -11.35 -4.19
N VAL A 238 7.02 -12.17 -4.39
CA VAL A 238 8.41 -11.73 -4.31
C VAL A 238 8.93 -11.11 -5.63
N THR A 239 8.12 -11.11 -6.70
CA THR A 239 8.56 -10.51 -7.97
C THR A 239 8.29 -9.01 -7.99
N SER A 240 9.28 -8.23 -8.46
CA SER A 240 9.14 -6.78 -8.55
C SER A 240 7.97 -6.36 -9.43
N ASP A 241 7.70 -7.09 -10.53
CA ASP A 241 6.62 -6.77 -11.46
C ASP A 241 5.25 -6.92 -10.81
N TYR A 242 5.03 -8.02 -10.06
CA TYR A 242 3.76 -8.23 -9.37
C TYR A 242 3.56 -7.24 -8.21
N GLN A 243 4.61 -6.92 -7.46
CA GLN A 243 4.58 -5.89 -6.43
C GLN A 243 4.26 -4.50 -7.00
N ASN A 244 4.76 -4.17 -8.21
CA ASN A 244 4.41 -2.93 -8.90
C ASN A 244 2.93 -2.91 -9.31
N LEU A 245 2.36 -4.05 -9.75
CA LEU A 245 0.93 -4.16 -10.05
C LEU A 245 0.08 -4.00 -8.78
N LEU A 246 0.49 -4.60 -7.66
CA LEU A 246 -0.16 -4.42 -6.36
C LEU A 246 -0.16 -2.95 -5.95
N ALA A 247 1.01 -2.31 -5.94
CA ALA A 247 1.14 -0.90 -5.57
C ALA A 247 0.30 0.01 -6.47
N LYS A 248 0.34 -0.23 -7.80
CA LYS A 248 -0.51 0.51 -8.76
C LYS A 248 -1.99 0.33 -8.44
N GLY A 249 -2.44 -0.92 -8.25
CA GLY A 249 -3.85 -1.22 -8.01
C GLY A 249 -4.37 -0.63 -6.71
N ILE A 250 -3.58 -0.69 -5.63
CA ILE A 250 -3.92 -0.05 -4.36
C ILE A 250 -4.03 1.47 -4.54
N ALA A 251 -3.09 2.09 -5.26
CA ALA A 251 -3.12 3.52 -5.53
C ALA A 251 -4.32 3.92 -6.43
N ASP A 252 -4.67 3.11 -7.43
CA ASP A 252 -5.88 3.32 -8.25
C ASP A 252 -7.16 3.29 -7.40
N GLY A 253 -7.23 2.37 -6.43
CA GLY A 253 -8.34 2.29 -5.48
C GLY A 253 -8.41 3.50 -4.54
N ILE A 254 -7.27 4.02 -4.09
CA ILE A 254 -7.20 5.25 -3.29
C ILE A 254 -7.69 6.46 -4.11
N ASP A 255 -7.29 6.57 -5.38
CA ASP A 255 -7.80 7.61 -6.29
C ASP A 255 -9.32 7.52 -6.42
N ALA A 256 -9.87 6.32 -6.64
CA ALA A 256 -11.32 6.10 -6.74
C ALA A 256 -12.05 6.50 -5.45
N TYR A 257 -11.47 6.17 -4.29
CA TYR A 257 -12.00 6.57 -2.99
C TYR A 257 -12.11 8.08 -2.84
N PHE A 258 -11.09 8.84 -3.24
CA PHE A 258 -11.12 10.31 -3.14
C PHE A 258 -11.94 10.98 -4.25
N ALA A 259 -11.99 10.41 -5.44
CA ALA A 259 -12.84 10.92 -6.55
C ALA A 259 -14.34 10.79 -6.24
N GLY A 260 -14.76 9.83 -5.43
CA GLY A 260 -16.15 9.61 -5.06
C GLY A 260 -16.67 10.46 -3.88
N LYS A 261 -15.84 11.36 -3.35
CA LYS A 261 -16.17 12.25 -2.21
C LYS A 261 -16.72 13.59 -2.66
#